data_c16fc2c049576ebc225df55a92aec064
#
_entry.id   c16fc2c049576ebc225df55a92aec064
#
_cell.length_a   1.000
_cell.length_b   1.000
_cell.length_c   1.000
_cell.angle_alpha   90.00
_cell.angle_beta   90.00
_cell.angle_gamma   90.00
#
_symmetry.space_group_name_H-M   'P 1'
#
loop_
_entity.id
_entity.type
_entity.pdbx_description
1 polymer ?
#
loop_
_entity_poly.entity_id
_entity_poly.type
_entity_poly.pdbx_seq_one_letter_code
_entity_poly.pdbx_strand_id
1 'polypeptide(L)'
;SQDFTAKTTPEFYNYIIVDEFHHAAAPTYQKLLSYYQPSILLGLTATPERMDGKSILSYFCNRIAAEIRLPEAIDRKLLCPFQYFGVTDTVDLDTLKWSAGGYDKSELSNVYTLSGAISNRRADLVVSSLLKYVTDIDDVKGLGFCVSIEHAEFMCQYFNEHNIPSMFLTGHSPEEERKTAKQRLVAGSVRFIFVVDIYNEGVDIPEVNTVLFLRPTESLT
;
A
#
# COMPACT_ATOMS: atom_id res chain seq x y z
N SER A 1 -23.78 3.55 9.99
CA SER A 1 -22.79 3.88 11.02
C SER A 1 -23.53 4.24 12.31
N GLN A 2 -23.24 3.55 13.40
CA GLN A 2 -23.81 3.91 14.69
C GLN A 2 -23.24 5.26 15.12
N ASP A 3 -24.09 6.23 15.41
CA ASP A 3 -23.66 7.52 15.93
C ASP A 3 -23.33 7.36 17.43
N PHE A 4 -22.06 7.06 17.71
CA PHE A 4 -21.58 6.87 19.08
C PHE A 4 -21.74 8.12 19.94
N THR A 5 -21.67 9.32 19.32
CA THR A 5 -21.80 10.59 20.04
C THR A 5 -23.22 10.82 20.57
N ALA A 6 -24.24 10.17 19.98
CA ALA A 6 -25.61 10.26 20.46
C ALA A 6 -25.89 9.43 21.73
N LYS A 7 -24.97 8.53 22.08
CA LYS A 7 -25.16 7.55 23.19
C LYS A 7 -24.20 7.75 24.36
N THR A 8 -23.25 8.67 24.25
CA THR A 8 -22.19 8.90 25.24
C THR A 8 -22.00 10.38 25.50
N THR A 9 -21.47 10.73 26.68
CA THR A 9 -21.09 12.12 27.00
C THR A 9 -19.69 12.45 26.46
N PRO A 10 -19.33 13.72 26.33
CA PRO A 10 -17.98 14.12 25.92
C PRO A 10 -16.85 13.54 26.75
N GLU A 11 -17.06 13.32 28.04
CA GLU A 11 -16.08 12.83 29.01
C GLU A 11 -16.13 11.30 29.17
N PHE A 12 -16.89 10.59 28.32
CA PHE A 12 -17.11 9.14 28.46
C PHE A 12 -15.81 8.35 28.35
N TYR A 13 -14.88 8.78 27.48
CA TYR A 13 -13.59 8.14 27.30
C TYR A 13 -12.47 8.96 27.96
N ASN A 14 -11.76 8.34 28.92
CA ASN A 14 -10.57 8.96 29.50
C ASN A 14 -9.35 8.90 28.58
N TYR A 15 -9.27 7.88 27.75
CA TYR A 15 -8.19 7.65 26.80
C TYR A 15 -8.78 7.43 25.42
N ILE A 16 -8.23 8.14 24.43
CA ILE A 16 -8.53 7.90 23.02
C ILE A 16 -7.20 7.66 22.31
N ILE A 17 -7.09 6.51 21.64
CA ILE A 17 -5.96 6.16 20.80
C ILE A 17 -6.48 6.10 19.37
N VAL A 18 -5.85 6.86 18.48
CA VAL A 18 -6.19 6.89 17.04
C VAL A 18 -4.98 6.38 16.26
N ASP A 19 -5.15 5.23 15.66
CA ASP A 19 -4.17 4.69 14.72
C ASP A 19 -4.33 5.36 13.35
N GLU A 20 -3.27 5.40 12.56
CA GLU A 20 -3.20 6.10 11.27
C GLU A 20 -3.72 7.54 11.37
N PHE A 21 -3.22 8.29 12.35
CA PHE A 21 -3.73 9.63 12.67
C PHE A 21 -3.62 10.63 11.51
N HIS A 22 -2.81 10.37 10.49
CA HIS A 22 -2.77 11.19 9.28
C HIS A 22 -4.11 11.26 8.55
N HIS A 23 -5.03 10.31 8.78
CA HIS A 23 -6.41 10.34 8.30
C HIS A 23 -7.36 11.23 9.14
N ALA A 24 -6.89 11.82 10.23
CA ALA A 24 -7.72 12.60 11.17
C ALA A 24 -8.38 13.84 10.55
N ALA A 25 -7.95 14.27 9.36
CA ALA A 25 -8.65 15.31 8.60
C ALA A 25 -9.99 14.89 8.01
N ALA A 26 -10.28 13.58 7.94
CA ALA A 26 -11.58 13.11 7.46
C ALA A 26 -12.71 13.62 8.37
N PRO A 27 -13.85 14.05 7.79
CA PRO A 27 -14.96 14.67 8.57
C PRO A 27 -15.44 13.81 9.75
N THR A 28 -15.39 12.48 9.60
CA THR A 28 -15.80 11.53 10.65
C THR A 28 -14.88 11.62 11.86
N TYR A 29 -13.55 11.67 11.65
CA TYR A 29 -12.58 11.84 12.73
C TYR A 29 -12.69 13.20 13.39
N GLN A 30 -12.85 14.27 12.58
CA GLN A 30 -13.01 15.61 13.12
C GLN A 30 -14.24 15.73 14.02
N LYS A 31 -15.36 15.09 13.65
CA LYS A 31 -16.57 15.04 14.49
C LYS A 31 -16.28 14.36 15.82
N LEU A 32 -15.56 13.25 15.84
CA LEU A 32 -15.21 12.53 17.07
C LEU A 32 -14.24 13.33 17.95
N LEU A 33 -13.17 13.86 17.34
CA LEU A 33 -12.14 14.62 18.06
C LEU A 33 -12.65 15.95 18.61
N SER A 34 -13.67 16.57 18.00
CA SER A 34 -14.29 17.79 18.50
C SER A 34 -15.34 17.54 19.58
N TYR A 35 -15.93 16.33 19.61
CA TYR A 35 -16.95 15.98 20.59
C TYR A 35 -16.36 15.49 21.91
N TYR A 36 -15.42 14.54 21.85
CA TYR A 36 -14.86 13.93 23.05
C TYR A 36 -13.74 14.78 23.66
N GLN A 37 -13.71 14.78 25.02
CA GLN A 37 -12.71 15.47 25.82
C GLN A 37 -11.93 14.48 26.69
N PRO A 38 -11.08 13.64 26.10
CA PRO A 38 -10.31 12.66 26.84
C PRO A 38 -9.23 13.33 27.68
N SER A 39 -8.86 12.71 28.79
CA SER A 39 -7.69 13.13 29.57
C SER A 39 -6.38 12.92 28.80
N ILE A 40 -6.34 11.88 27.94
CA ILE A 40 -5.20 11.58 27.07
C ILE A 40 -5.71 11.26 25.68
N LEU A 41 -5.18 11.99 24.70
CA LEU A 41 -5.31 11.70 23.26
C LEU A 41 -3.94 11.24 22.75
N LEU A 42 -3.86 10.04 22.17
CA LEU A 42 -2.67 9.52 21.50
C LEU A 42 -2.95 9.27 20.03
N GLY A 43 -2.15 9.85 19.16
CA GLY A 43 -2.16 9.57 17.73
C GLY A 43 -0.93 8.76 17.35
N LEU A 44 -1.14 7.70 16.56
CA LEU A 44 -0.08 6.88 16.00
C LEU A 44 -0.10 7.07 14.47
N THR A 45 1.05 7.27 13.85
CA THR A 45 1.17 7.37 12.40
C THR A 45 2.59 7.10 11.95
N ALA A 46 2.74 6.44 10.82
CA ALA A 46 4.03 6.28 10.14
C ALA A 46 4.41 7.55 9.33
N THR A 47 3.42 8.37 8.95
CA THR A 47 3.59 9.53 8.07
C THR A 47 2.96 10.77 8.71
N PRO A 48 3.66 11.43 9.66
CA PRO A 48 3.14 12.64 10.32
C PRO A 48 3.06 13.85 9.37
N GLU A 49 3.85 13.83 8.29
CA GLU A 49 3.84 14.83 7.24
C GLU A 49 2.67 14.58 6.27
N ARG A 50 1.72 15.51 6.24
CA ARG A 50 0.56 15.42 5.36
C ARG A 50 0.84 16.07 4.01
N MET A 51 0.34 15.45 2.94
CA MET A 51 0.43 15.98 1.58
C MET A 51 -0.31 17.31 1.37
N ASP A 52 -1.36 17.58 2.18
CA ASP A 52 -2.12 18.85 2.13
C ASP A 52 -1.44 20.00 2.92
N GLY A 53 -0.25 19.78 3.44
CA GLY A 53 0.51 20.75 4.22
C GLY A 53 -0.06 21.11 5.59
N LYS A 54 -1.18 20.48 6.01
CA LYS A 54 -1.78 20.72 7.32
C LYS A 54 -1.09 19.88 8.39
N SER A 55 -0.64 20.52 9.45
CA SER A 55 -0.02 19.83 10.58
C SER A 55 -1.07 19.12 11.43
N ILE A 56 -0.84 17.82 11.69
CA ILE A 56 -1.62 17.05 12.67
C ILE A 56 -1.23 17.38 14.10
N LEU A 57 -0.08 18.03 14.32
CA LEU A 57 0.47 18.31 15.65
C LEU A 57 -0.38 19.30 16.45
N SER A 58 -1.24 20.08 15.79
CA SER A 58 -2.19 20.99 16.47
C SER A 58 -3.13 20.25 17.43
N TYR A 59 -3.47 18.99 17.15
CA TYR A 59 -4.27 18.16 18.06
C TYR A 59 -3.52 17.74 19.33
N PHE A 60 -2.19 17.82 19.32
CA PHE A 60 -1.29 17.36 20.38
C PHE A 60 -0.49 18.48 21.01
N CYS A 61 -1.01 19.71 21.01
CA CYS A 61 -0.30 20.89 21.55
C CYS A 61 1.11 21.07 20.91
N ASN A 62 1.27 20.68 19.65
CA ASN A 62 2.51 20.67 18.90
C ASN A 62 3.62 19.83 19.57
N ARG A 63 3.25 18.72 20.21
CA ARG A 63 4.19 17.80 20.86
C ARG A 63 4.18 16.45 20.15
N ILE A 64 5.40 15.92 19.98
CA ILE A 64 5.64 14.54 19.57
C ILE A 64 6.14 13.81 20.81
N ALA A 65 5.43 12.74 21.20
CA ALA A 65 5.79 11.96 22.40
C ALA A 65 6.97 11.02 22.13
N ALA A 66 7.00 10.40 20.96
CA ALA A 66 8.10 9.56 20.48
C ALA A 66 8.14 9.57 18.97
N GLU A 67 9.32 9.47 18.40
CA GLU A 67 9.55 9.41 16.97
C GLU A 67 10.68 8.43 16.69
N ILE A 68 10.48 7.52 15.74
CA ILE A 68 11.51 6.64 15.20
C ILE A 68 11.40 6.73 13.69
N ARG A 69 12.40 7.28 13.05
CA ARG A 69 12.45 7.40 11.58
C ARG A 69 13.00 6.12 10.94
N LEU A 70 12.69 5.91 9.66
CA LEU A 70 13.07 4.71 8.91
C LEU A 70 14.55 4.33 9.04
N PRO A 71 15.53 5.23 8.88
CA PRO A 71 16.95 4.88 9.07
C PRO A 71 17.23 4.36 10.48
N GLU A 72 16.72 5.02 11.50
CA GLU A 72 16.87 4.62 12.90
C GLU A 72 16.20 3.27 13.19
N ALA A 73 15.01 3.02 12.62
CA ALA A 73 14.32 1.75 12.76
C ALA A 73 15.11 0.59 12.14
N ILE A 74 15.77 0.82 11.00
CA ILE A 74 16.68 -0.16 10.36
C ILE A 74 17.92 -0.37 11.21
N ASP A 75 18.58 0.70 11.67
CA ASP A 75 19.78 0.62 12.52
C ASP A 75 19.52 -0.12 13.83
N ARG A 76 18.34 0.09 14.41
CA ARG A 76 17.87 -0.62 15.62
C ARG A 76 17.38 -2.05 15.34
N LYS A 77 17.37 -2.52 14.08
CA LYS A 77 16.88 -3.83 13.66
C LYS A 77 15.39 -4.06 13.96
N LEU A 78 14.61 -2.98 14.01
CA LEU A 78 13.15 -3.03 14.12
C LEU A 78 12.52 -3.27 12.75
N LEU A 79 13.17 -2.82 11.69
CA LEU A 79 12.82 -3.06 10.29
C LEU A 79 14.01 -3.67 9.55
N CYS A 80 13.72 -4.49 8.54
CA CYS A 80 14.77 -5.03 7.67
C CYS A 80 15.29 -3.94 6.72
N PRO A 81 16.58 -3.96 6.36
CA PRO A 81 17.08 -3.14 5.27
C PRO A 81 16.48 -3.60 3.94
N PHE A 82 16.38 -2.68 2.99
CA PHE A 82 15.89 -2.97 1.64
C PHE A 82 16.78 -2.35 0.58
N GLN A 83 16.70 -2.89 -0.63
CA GLN A 83 17.31 -2.33 -1.82
C GLN A 83 16.20 -1.87 -2.76
N TYR A 84 16.33 -0.67 -3.28
CA TYR A 84 15.39 -0.10 -4.24
C TYR A 84 16.02 -0.04 -5.63
N PHE A 85 15.32 -0.59 -6.62
CA PHE A 85 15.75 -0.60 -8.01
C PHE A 85 14.73 0.16 -8.87
N GLY A 86 15.12 1.31 -9.39
CA GLY A 86 14.35 2.04 -10.38
C GLY A 86 14.56 1.43 -11.76
N VAL A 87 13.50 0.94 -12.39
CA VAL A 87 13.52 0.41 -13.76
C VAL A 87 12.82 1.41 -14.67
N THR A 88 13.52 1.92 -15.67
CA THR A 88 12.93 2.84 -16.65
C THR A 88 11.91 2.11 -17.50
N ASP A 89 10.67 2.57 -17.45
CA ASP A 89 9.60 2.10 -18.31
C ASP A 89 9.66 2.81 -19.68
N THR A 90 9.23 2.10 -20.71
CA THR A 90 9.13 2.63 -22.08
C THR A 90 7.77 3.29 -22.34
N VAL A 91 6.86 3.28 -21.38
CA VAL A 91 5.54 3.90 -21.49
C VAL A 91 5.65 5.38 -21.20
N ASP A 92 5.25 6.18 -22.19
CA ASP A 92 5.13 7.62 -22.04
C ASP A 92 3.84 7.94 -21.30
N LEU A 93 3.99 8.35 -20.03
CA LEU A 93 2.88 8.79 -19.19
C LEU A 93 2.50 10.27 -19.42
N ASP A 94 3.30 11.03 -20.18
CA ASP A 94 3.07 12.46 -20.42
C ASP A 94 1.80 12.71 -21.25
N THR A 95 1.29 11.68 -21.92
CA THR A 95 0.03 11.73 -22.70
C THR A 95 -1.22 11.51 -21.84
N LEU A 96 -1.07 11.08 -20.59
CA LEU A 96 -2.19 10.78 -19.69
C LEU A 96 -2.69 12.03 -18.99
N LYS A 97 -4.00 12.10 -18.81
CA LYS A 97 -4.61 13.20 -18.06
C LYS A 97 -4.31 13.11 -16.56
N TRP A 98 -3.73 14.17 -16.05
CA TRP A 98 -3.57 14.39 -14.62
C TRP A 98 -4.70 15.28 -14.10
N SER A 99 -5.51 14.77 -13.18
CA SER A 99 -6.61 15.52 -12.57
C SER A 99 -6.78 15.19 -11.09
N ALA A 100 -7.16 16.18 -10.28
CA ALA A 100 -7.45 16.02 -8.85
C ALA A 100 -6.34 15.34 -8.03
N GLY A 101 -5.07 15.46 -8.45
CA GLY A 101 -3.92 14.90 -7.72
C GLY A 101 -3.55 13.47 -8.10
N GLY A 102 -4.05 12.96 -9.24
CA GLY A 102 -3.72 11.64 -9.74
C GLY A 102 -3.96 11.46 -11.24
N TYR A 103 -3.47 10.36 -11.80
CA TYR A 103 -3.78 9.93 -13.16
C TYR A 103 -5.19 9.34 -13.24
N ASP A 104 -5.86 9.50 -14.37
CA ASP A 104 -7.12 8.81 -14.64
C ASP A 104 -6.89 7.29 -14.64
N LYS A 105 -7.55 6.59 -13.70
CA LYS A 105 -7.36 5.14 -13.50
C LYS A 105 -7.75 4.32 -14.74
N SER A 106 -8.72 4.77 -15.52
CA SER A 106 -9.16 4.08 -16.73
C SER A 106 -8.17 4.27 -17.87
N GLU A 107 -7.63 5.47 -18.05
CA GLU A 107 -6.58 5.74 -19.03
C GLU A 107 -5.30 4.96 -18.67
N LEU A 108 -4.91 4.98 -17.39
CA LEU A 108 -3.80 4.16 -16.90
C LEU A 108 -4.03 2.66 -17.15
N SER A 109 -5.18 2.13 -16.77
CA SER A 109 -5.51 0.72 -17.01
C SER A 109 -5.38 0.37 -18.49
N ASN A 110 -5.90 1.21 -19.38
CA ASN A 110 -5.83 1.01 -20.82
C ASN A 110 -4.38 0.93 -21.35
N VAL A 111 -3.51 1.80 -20.85
CA VAL A 111 -2.08 1.79 -21.21
C VAL A 111 -1.41 0.49 -20.76
N TYR A 112 -1.81 -0.03 -19.60
CA TYR A 112 -1.20 -1.23 -19.01
C TYR A 112 -1.78 -2.54 -19.54
N THR A 113 -3.00 -2.55 -20.11
CA THR A 113 -3.70 -3.79 -20.47
C THR A 113 -4.12 -3.93 -21.92
N LEU A 114 -4.44 -2.83 -22.63
CA LEU A 114 -5.15 -2.92 -23.92
C LEU A 114 -4.29 -3.05 -25.17
N SER A 115 -2.99 -2.77 -25.12
CA SER A 115 -2.16 -2.89 -26.32
C SER A 115 -1.25 -4.11 -26.26
N GLY A 116 -1.76 -5.29 -26.53
CA GLY A 116 -1.12 -6.60 -26.35
C GLY A 116 0.39 -6.67 -26.52
N ALA A 117 0.98 -6.00 -27.55
CA ALA A 117 2.42 -5.95 -27.74
C ALA A 117 3.15 -5.05 -26.71
N ILE A 118 2.53 -3.97 -26.26
CA ILE A 118 3.11 -3.04 -25.27
C ILE A 118 3.00 -3.64 -23.88
N SER A 119 1.86 -4.20 -23.54
CA SER A 119 1.64 -4.87 -22.24
C SER A 119 2.62 -6.02 -22.06
N ASN A 120 2.81 -6.86 -23.09
CA ASN A 120 3.76 -7.97 -23.04
C ASN A 120 5.21 -7.48 -22.86
N ARG A 121 5.64 -6.45 -23.60
CA ARG A 121 6.99 -5.86 -23.43
C ARG A 121 7.24 -5.34 -22.03
N ARG A 122 6.22 -4.75 -21.41
CA ARG A 122 6.32 -4.30 -20.01
C ARG A 122 6.42 -5.46 -19.06
N ALA A 123 5.58 -6.49 -19.22
CA ALA A 123 5.66 -7.68 -18.40
C ALA A 123 7.01 -8.40 -18.58
N ASP A 124 7.56 -8.45 -19.82
CA ASP A 124 8.91 -8.92 -20.12
C ASP A 124 9.97 -8.12 -19.33
N LEU A 125 9.83 -6.78 -19.34
CA LEU A 125 10.74 -5.91 -18.59
C LEU A 125 10.66 -6.16 -17.09
N VAL A 126 9.46 -6.36 -16.55
CA VAL A 126 9.28 -6.68 -15.12
C VAL A 126 9.91 -8.01 -14.78
N VAL A 127 9.62 -9.08 -15.54
CA VAL A 127 10.16 -10.42 -15.30
C VAL A 127 11.70 -10.43 -15.46
N SER A 128 12.22 -9.81 -16.52
CA SER A 128 13.67 -9.75 -16.74
C SER A 128 14.39 -8.94 -15.65
N SER A 129 13.79 -7.86 -15.19
CA SER A 129 14.33 -7.06 -14.08
C SER A 129 14.26 -7.84 -12.76
N LEU A 130 13.17 -8.53 -12.50
CA LEU A 130 13.04 -9.40 -11.34
C LEU A 130 14.16 -10.44 -11.33
N LEU A 131 14.33 -11.21 -12.41
CA LEU A 131 15.37 -12.23 -12.53
C LEU A 131 16.79 -11.67 -12.46
N LYS A 132 16.99 -10.40 -12.82
CA LYS A 132 18.29 -9.72 -12.70
C LYS A 132 18.64 -9.34 -11.27
N TYR A 133 17.65 -8.93 -10.47
CA TYR A 133 17.90 -8.33 -9.16
C TYR A 133 17.66 -9.27 -7.99
N VAL A 134 16.86 -10.33 -8.16
CA VAL A 134 16.70 -11.36 -7.13
C VAL A 134 17.80 -12.40 -7.23
N THR A 135 18.25 -12.90 -6.08
CA THR A 135 19.31 -13.92 -6.04
C THR A 135 18.79 -15.28 -6.47
N ASP A 136 17.60 -15.64 -6.02
CA ASP A 136 16.92 -16.91 -6.35
C ASP A 136 15.41 -16.65 -6.45
N ILE A 137 14.84 -16.96 -7.62
CA ILE A 137 13.40 -16.81 -7.86
C ILE A 137 12.57 -17.77 -7.01
N ASP A 138 13.13 -18.90 -6.63
CA ASP A 138 12.46 -19.90 -5.81
C ASP A 138 12.34 -19.50 -4.35
N ASP A 139 13.14 -18.56 -3.89
CA ASP A 139 13.04 -17.96 -2.56
C ASP A 139 12.16 -16.70 -2.51
N VAL A 140 11.69 -16.22 -3.67
CA VAL A 140 10.87 -15.01 -3.71
C VAL A 140 9.51 -15.26 -3.05
N LYS A 141 9.14 -14.30 -2.19
CA LYS A 141 7.80 -14.10 -1.65
C LYS A 141 7.42 -12.65 -1.92
N GLY A 142 6.68 -12.44 -3.02
CA GLY A 142 6.50 -11.13 -3.63
C GLY A 142 5.08 -10.61 -3.52
N LEU A 143 4.98 -9.28 -3.41
CA LEU A 143 3.75 -8.53 -3.65
C LEU A 143 3.90 -7.64 -4.87
N GLY A 144 2.90 -7.62 -5.75
CA GLY A 144 2.86 -6.75 -6.92
C GLY A 144 1.67 -5.79 -6.83
N PHE A 145 1.93 -4.49 -6.70
CA PHE A 145 0.88 -3.46 -6.64
C PHE A 145 0.50 -3.00 -8.05
N CYS A 146 -0.73 -3.31 -8.46
CA CYS A 146 -1.26 -3.04 -9.80
C CYS A 146 -2.22 -1.84 -9.83
N VAL A 147 -2.42 -1.29 -11.02
CA VAL A 147 -3.29 -0.13 -11.27
C VAL A 147 -4.77 -0.51 -11.23
N SER A 148 -5.12 -1.67 -11.80
CA SER A 148 -6.49 -2.15 -11.95
C SER A 148 -6.57 -3.66 -11.78
N ILE A 149 -7.80 -4.17 -11.69
CA ILE A 149 -8.07 -5.62 -11.58
C ILE A 149 -7.56 -6.34 -12.84
N GLU A 150 -7.85 -5.79 -14.01
CA GLU A 150 -7.41 -6.34 -15.30
C GLU A 150 -5.88 -6.38 -15.40
N HIS A 151 -5.20 -5.35 -14.85
CA HIS A 151 -3.74 -5.35 -14.79
C HIS A 151 -3.21 -6.44 -13.85
N ALA A 152 -3.81 -6.62 -12.68
CA ALA A 152 -3.41 -7.67 -11.75
C ALA A 152 -3.63 -9.07 -12.33
N GLU A 153 -4.77 -9.29 -13.00
CA GLU A 153 -5.09 -10.54 -13.68
C GLU A 153 -4.10 -10.82 -14.81
N PHE A 154 -3.81 -9.83 -15.66
CA PHE A 154 -2.83 -9.94 -16.73
C PHE A 154 -1.44 -10.30 -16.18
N MET A 155 -0.94 -9.59 -15.18
CA MET A 155 0.38 -9.86 -14.59
C MET A 155 0.42 -11.24 -13.92
N CYS A 156 -0.66 -11.64 -13.25
CA CYS A 156 -0.78 -12.98 -12.66
C CYS A 156 -0.70 -14.07 -13.74
N GLN A 157 -1.46 -13.92 -14.82
CA GLN A 157 -1.42 -14.86 -15.94
C GLN A 157 -0.01 -14.92 -16.56
N TYR A 158 0.57 -13.75 -16.85
CA TYR A 158 1.88 -13.63 -17.48
C TYR A 158 2.98 -14.29 -16.65
N PHE A 159 2.99 -14.10 -15.32
CA PHE A 159 3.94 -14.74 -14.42
C PHE A 159 3.76 -16.26 -14.38
N ASN A 160 2.53 -16.75 -14.35
CA ASN A 160 2.25 -18.19 -14.41
C ASN A 160 2.72 -18.82 -15.72
N GLU A 161 2.55 -18.15 -16.87
CA GLU A 161 3.06 -18.59 -18.18
C GLU A 161 4.60 -18.67 -18.21
N HIS A 162 5.27 -17.85 -17.38
CA HIS A 162 6.73 -17.84 -17.24
C HIS A 162 7.24 -18.69 -16.07
N ASN A 163 6.44 -19.65 -15.59
CA ASN A 163 6.77 -20.55 -14.49
C ASN A 163 7.07 -19.85 -13.15
N ILE A 164 6.46 -18.68 -12.91
CA ILE A 164 6.49 -17.98 -11.64
C ILE A 164 5.08 -18.07 -11.02
N PRO A 165 4.80 -19.08 -10.17
CA PRO A 165 3.46 -19.32 -9.64
C PRO A 165 2.91 -18.08 -8.94
N SER A 166 1.77 -17.60 -9.41
CA SER A 166 1.21 -16.34 -8.95
C SER A 166 -0.30 -16.41 -8.78
N MET A 167 -0.84 -15.52 -7.99
CA MET A 167 -2.28 -15.28 -7.86
C MET A 167 -2.54 -13.77 -7.74
N PHE A 168 -3.80 -13.37 -7.86
CA PHE A 168 -4.16 -11.98 -7.63
C PHE A 168 -5.31 -11.87 -6.62
N LEU A 169 -5.38 -10.73 -5.93
CA LEU A 169 -6.41 -10.38 -4.98
C LEU A 169 -6.90 -8.96 -5.23
N THR A 170 -8.17 -8.75 -4.95
CA THR A 170 -8.83 -7.44 -5.08
C THR A 170 -9.53 -7.04 -3.79
N GLY A 171 -10.04 -5.81 -3.74
CA GLY A 171 -10.90 -5.36 -2.65
C GLY A 171 -12.14 -6.23 -2.42
N HIS A 172 -12.59 -6.95 -3.45
CA HIS A 172 -13.76 -7.84 -3.39
C HIS A 172 -13.42 -9.29 -3.03
N SER A 173 -12.13 -9.67 -2.99
CA SER A 173 -11.72 -11.02 -2.62
C SER A 173 -12.16 -11.35 -1.19
N PRO A 174 -12.84 -12.51 -0.97
CA PRO A 174 -13.26 -12.95 0.36
C PRO A 174 -12.08 -13.09 1.34
N GLU A 175 -12.34 -12.94 2.62
CA GLU A 175 -11.33 -13.04 3.67
C GLU A 175 -10.61 -14.40 3.67
N GLU A 176 -11.34 -15.49 3.44
CA GLU A 176 -10.78 -16.83 3.33
C GLU A 176 -9.80 -16.97 2.15
N GLU A 177 -10.10 -16.31 1.03
CA GLU A 177 -9.20 -16.29 -0.13
C GLU A 177 -7.91 -15.53 0.20
N ARG A 178 -8.01 -14.39 0.87
CA ARG A 178 -6.85 -13.60 1.32
C ARG A 178 -5.98 -14.38 2.29
N LYS A 179 -6.61 -15.10 3.24
CA LYS A 179 -5.90 -15.96 4.18
C LYS A 179 -5.20 -17.11 3.48
N THR A 180 -5.86 -17.76 2.53
CA THR A 180 -5.29 -18.84 1.72
C THR A 180 -4.13 -18.34 0.87
N ALA A 181 -4.26 -17.15 0.27
CA ALA A 181 -3.20 -16.53 -0.51
C ALA A 181 -1.94 -16.30 0.33
N LYS A 182 -2.10 -15.72 1.53
CA LYS A 182 -1.00 -15.55 2.49
C LYS A 182 -0.33 -16.88 2.82
N GLN A 183 -1.12 -17.91 3.15
CA GLN A 183 -0.58 -19.24 3.48
C GLN A 183 0.21 -19.83 2.31
N ARG A 184 -0.30 -19.71 1.09
CA ARG A 184 0.36 -20.22 -0.12
C ARG A 184 1.66 -19.47 -0.44
N LEU A 185 1.68 -18.15 -0.22
CA LEU A 185 2.88 -17.33 -0.38
C LEU A 185 3.96 -17.74 0.64
N VAL A 186 3.59 -17.87 1.91
CA VAL A 186 4.51 -18.28 2.99
C VAL A 186 5.06 -19.69 2.73
N ALA A 187 4.18 -20.63 2.33
CA ALA A 187 4.56 -22.00 1.97
C ALA A 187 5.39 -22.11 0.67
N GLY A 188 5.50 -21.02 -0.11
CA GLY A 188 6.22 -21.00 -1.37
C GLY A 188 5.54 -21.73 -2.54
N SER A 189 4.27 -22.12 -2.40
CA SER A 189 3.47 -22.65 -3.51
C SER A 189 2.96 -21.57 -4.47
N VAL A 190 3.08 -20.31 -4.06
CA VAL A 190 2.88 -19.09 -4.85
C VAL A 190 4.08 -18.19 -4.58
N ARG A 191 4.64 -17.57 -5.62
CA ARG A 191 5.77 -16.63 -5.52
C ARG A 191 5.32 -15.18 -5.45
N PHE A 192 4.23 -14.83 -6.16
CA PHE A 192 3.70 -13.47 -6.16
C PHE A 192 2.19 -13.45 -5.91
N ILE A 193 1.77 -12.41 -5.16
CA ILE A 193 0.39 -12.00 -5.08
C ILE A 193 0.28 -10.60 -5.68
N PHE A 194 -0.45 -10.48 -6.80
CA PHE A 194 -0.76 -9.19 -7.39
C PHE A 194 -2.01 -8.61 -6.72
N VAL A 195 -1.97 -7.34 -6.36
CA VAL A 195 -3.01 -6.70 -5.54
C VAL A 195 -3.45 -5.37 -6.14
N VAL A 196 -4.72 -5.03 -5.92
CA VAL A 196 -5.33 -3.77 -6.32
C VAL A 196 -6.09 -3.19 -5.15
N ASP A 197 -5.72 -1.97 -4.74
CA ASP A 197 -6.33 -1.18 -3.66
C ASP A 197 -6.48 -1.93 -2.31
N ILE A 198 -5.71 -3.02 -2.13
CA ILE A 198 -5.57 -3.75 -0.87
C ILE A 198 -4.09 -3.90 -0.54
N TYR A 199 -3.80 -4.20 0.71
CA TYR A 199 -2.42 -4.36 1.20
C TYR A 199 -1.56 -3.08 1.11
N ASN A 200 -2.19 -1.92 0.92
CA ASN A 200 -1.48 -0.64 0.97
C ASN A 200 -1.09 -0.27 2.39
N GLU A 201 -1.94 -0.64 3.36
CA GLU A 201 -1.78 -0.38 4.78
C GLU A 201 -2.29 -1.57 5.60
N GLY A 202 -1.76 -1.76 6.81
CA GLY A 202 -2.26 -2.76 7.76
C GLY A 202 -1.97 -4.22 7.40
N VAL A 203 -1.05 -4.49 6.48
CA VAL A 203 -0.65 -5.87 6.15
C VAL A 203 0.68 -6.19 6.79
N ASP A 204 0.69 -7.24 7.60
CA ASP A 204 1.90 -7.80 8.18
C ASP A 204 2.12 -9.21 7.64
N ILE A 205 3.06 -9.32 6.70
CA ILE A 205 3.57 -10.58 6.14
C ILE A 205 5.10 -10.52 6.20
N PRO A 206 5.70 -10.87 7.35
CA PRO A 206 7.15 -10.74 7.56
C PRO A 206 7.99 -11.51 6.55
N GLU A 207 7.41 -12.54 5.93
CA GLU A 207 8.07 -13.38 4.95
C GLU A 207 8.22 -12.72 3.57
N VAL A 208 7.49 -11.63 3.30
CA VAL A 208 7.63 -10.88 2.03
C VAL A 208 9.03 -10.28 1.95
N ASN A 209 9.72 -10.63 0.87
CA ASN A 209 11.09 -10.19 0.60
C ASN A 209 11.23 -9.40 -0.70
N THR A 210 10.17 -9.32 -1.50
CA THR A 210 10.18 -8.64 -2.80
C THR A 210 8.87 -7.86 -3.01
N VAL A 211 9.00 -6.63 -3.47
CA VAL A 211 7.84 -5.77 -3.80
C VAL A 211 8.01 -5.18 -5.19
N LEU A 212 6.97 -5.31 -6.01
CA LEU A 212 6.88 -4.72 -7.33
C LEU A 212 5.85 -3.58 -7.32
N PHE A 213 6.30 -2.35 -7.49
CA PHE A 213 5.43 -1.20 -7.71
C PHE A 213 5.16 -1.07 -9.22
N LEU A 214 4.04 -1.65 -9.67
CA LEU A 214 3.64 -1.68 -11.08
C LEU A 214 2.64 -0.57 -11.44
N ARG A 215 2.41 0.33 -10.51
CA ARG A 215 1.59 1.52 -10.67
C ARG A 215 2.42 2.77 -10.37
N PRO A 216 2.09 3.93 -10.99
CA PRO A 216 2.69 5.19 -10.58
C PRO A 216 2.38 5.45 -9.10
N THR A 217 3.36 5.94 -8.36
CA THR A 217 3.13 6.45 -7.01
C THR A 217 2.68 7.90 -7.12
N GLU A 218 1.50 8.21 -6.59
CA GLU A 218 0.97 9.58 -6.55
C GLU A 218 1.41 10.31 -5.27
N SER A 219 2.12 9.62 -4.38
CA SER A 219 2.62 10.14 -3.12
C SER A 219 4.14 10.22 -3.14
N LEU A 220 4.68 11.34 -2.67
CA LEU A 220 6.12 11.57 -2.45
C LEU A 220 6.54 11.20 -1.02
N THR A 221 5.66 10.57 -0.24
CA THR A 221 5.94 10.13 1.14
C THR A 221 6.33 8.68 1.18
#